data_79ee8215d6f1d29167c4c42a1952e3cb
#
_entry.id   79ee8215d6f1d29167c4c42a1952e3cb
#
_cell.length_a   1.000
_cell.length_b   1.000
_cell.length_c   1.000
_cell.angle_alpha   90.00
_cell.angle_beta   90.00
_cell.angle_gamma   90.00
#
_symmetry.space_group_name_H-M   'P 1'
#
loop_
_entity.id
_entity.type
_entity.pdbx_description
1 polymer ?
#
loop_
_entity_poly.entity_id
_entity_poly.type
_entity_poly.pdbx_seq_one_letter_code
_entity_poly.pdbx_strand_id
1 'polypeptide(L)'
;MANNLTIEDFNNLYFWATKLEESITYGEIESKEDILNLTYIEARNSLPKEVFKLNRLECLNIWVEDLTELPKEIGNLNNLKKLEIECPNLNELPKEIGNLINLGQDYKRYYNDCDQKGGLFIYSSNIKEIPKEIGNLTNLGRLSINSNNLRELPKEIGNLNNLEDLTIECPNLNELPKEIGNLNNLEKLEIKCSNLKELPKEIWNLSEFEVEFDIKNNNNKELLKYIVDSPNNENKDVELKINIKRKEA
;
A
#
# COMPACT_ATOMS: atom_id res chain seq x y z
N MET A 1 11.01 -0.87 24.72
CA MET A 1 9.92 -1.25 25.64
C MET A 1 9.80 -2.75 25.60
N ALA A 2 9.65 -3.42 26.72
CA ALA A 2 9.57 -4.89 26.75
C ALA A 2 8.25 -5.33 26.09
N ASN A 3 8.31 -6.34 25.24
CA ASN A 3 7.13 -6.97 24.65
C ASN A 3 6.28 -7.56 25.78
N ASN A 4 5.04 -7.09 25.92
CA ASN A 4 4.07 -7.61 26.90
C ASN A 4 3.45 -8.95 26.45
N LEU A 5 4.27 -9.85 25.85
CA LEU A 5 3.83 -11.20 25.51
C LEU A 5 3.70 -12.05 26.76
N THR A 6 2.50 -12.58 26.96
CA THR A 6 2.27 -13.62 27.97
C THR A 6 2.82 -14.98 27.51
N ILE A 7 2.86 -15.96 28.40
CA ILE A 7 3.23 -17.34 28.04
C ILE A 7 2.23 -17.92 27.00
N GLU A 8 0.95 -17.58 27.14
CA GLU A 8 -0.09 -18.00 26.21
C GLU A 8 0.10 -17.37 24.82
N ASP A 9 0.36 -16.06 24.74
CA ASP A 9 0.68 -15.36 23.49
C ASP A 9 1.85 -16.02 22.76
N PHE A 10 2.91 -16.36 23.53
CA PHE A 10 4.07 -17.03 22.97
C PHE A 10 3.70 -18.41 22.41
N ASN A 11 2.96 -19.22 23.17
CA ASN A 11 2.58 -20.54 22.72
C ASN A 11 1.71 -20.47 21.45
N ASN A 12 0.80 -19.50 21.37
CA ASN A 12 -0.04 -19.29 20.18
C ASN A 12 0.81 -18.89 18.97
N LEU A 13 1.73 -17.93 19.12
CA LEU A 13 2.65 -17.51 18.06
C LEU A 13 3.59 -18.63 17.62
N TYR A 14 4.17 -19.36 18.60
CA TYR A 14 5.08 -20.47 18.32
C TYR A 14 4.38 -21.57 17.50
N PHE A 15 3.19 -21.99 17.95
CA PHE A 15 2.42 -23.00 17.26
C PHE A 15 2.02 -22.55 15.84
N TRP A 16 1.61 -21.31 15.69
CA TRP A 16 1.27 -20.75 14.39
C TRP A 16 2.50 -20.60 13.48
N ALA A 17 3.60 -20.03 13.98
CA ALA A 17 4.80 -19.76 13.20
C ALA A 17 5.55 -21.05 12.77
N THR A 18 5.36 -22.15 13.49
CA THR A 18 5.96 -23.45 13.13
C THR A 18 5.12 -24.26 12.15
N LYS A 19 3.91 -23.83 11.84
CA LYS A 19 3.09 -24.44 10.78
C LYS A 19 3.50 -23.87 9.42
N LEU A 20 4.20 -24.65 8.61
CA LEU A 20 4.69 -24.27 7.28
C LEU A 20 3.61 -23.73 6.30
N GLU A 21 2.34 -24.10 6.50
CA GLU A 21 1.23 -23.69 5.62
C GLU A 21 0.62 -22.34 6.03
N GLU A 22 0.81 -21.88 7.26
CA GLU A 22 0.14 -20.70 7.80
C GLU A 22 1.03 -19.45 7.81
N SER A 23 2.35 -19.64 7.89
CA SER A 23 3.28 -18.52 7.93
C SER A 23 4.64 -18.86 7.34
N ILE A 24 5.34 -17.82 6.88
CA ILE A 24 6.76 -17.87 6.58
C ILE A 24 7.46 -16.87 7.50
N THR A 25 8.46 -17.37 8.23
CA THR A 25 9.39 -16.56 9.00
C THR A 25 10.81 -16.88 8.55
N TYR A 26 11.70 -15.92 8.58
CA TYR A 26 13.10 -16.20 8.29
C TYR A 26 13.82 -16.56 9.59
N GLY A 27 14.38 -17.77 9.63
CA GLY A 27 15.12 -18.35 10.73
C GLY A 27 14.39 -19.53 11.40
N GLU A 28 15.17 -20.39 12.04
CA GLU A 28 14.61 -21.45 12.88
C GLU A 28 14.05 -20.82 14.16
N ILE A 29 12.84 -21.21 14.52
CA ILE A 29 12.17 -20.74 15.73
C ILE A 29 12.26 -21.88 16.76
N GLU A 30 13.26 -21.82 17.62
CA GLU A 30 13.50 -22.80 18.67
C GLU A 30 13.11 -22.28 20.06
N SER A 31 13.05 -20.97 20.22
CA SER A 31 12.85 -20.32 21.50
C SER A 31 11.89 -19.13 21.44
N LYS A 32 11.47 -18.68 22.63
CA LYS A 32 10.72 -17.43 22.78
C LYS A 32 11.51 -16.22 22.28
N GLU A 33 12.81 -16.23 22.46
CA GLU A 33 13.68 -15.14 22.04
C GLU A 33 13.69 -15.00 20.52
N ASP A 34 13.66 -16.10 19.78
CA ASP A 34 13.61 -16.08 18.31
C ASP A 34 12.34 -15.41 17.82
N ILE A 35 11.17 -15.72 18.41
CA ILE A 35 9.91 -15.06 18.08
C ILE A 35 9.95 -13.56 18.37
N LEU A 36 10.51 -13.16 19.52
CA LEU A 36 10.62 -11.76 19.89
C LEU A 36 11.54 -10.95 18.97
N ASN A 37 12.47 -11.64 18.29
CA ASN A 37 13.42 -11.05 17.38
C ASN A 37 13.00 -11.10 15.91
N LEU A 38 11.80 -11.62 15.60
CA LEU A 38 11.30 -11.63 14.24
C LEU A 38 11.19 -10.21 13.68
N THR A 39 11.77 -10.01 12.52
CA THR A 39 11.73 -8.77 11.75
C THR A 39 10.89 -8.90 10.48
N TYR A 40 10.57 -10.11 10.06
CA TYR A 40 9.77 -10.43 8.88
C TYR A 40 8.75 -11.51 9.18
N ILE A 41 7.53 -11.30 8.74
CA ILE A 41 6.45 -12.28 8.76
C ILE A 41 5.67 -12.21 7.45
N GLU A 42 5.33 -13.37 6.91
CA GLU A 42 4.36 -13.56 5.87
C GLU A 42 3.26 -14.50 6.39
N ALA A 43 2.07 -13.95 6.60
CA ALA A 43 0.89 -14.68 7.06
C ALA A 43 0.04 -15.10 5.86
N ARG A 44 -0.19 -16.42 5.67
CA ARG A 44 -0.86 -16.95 4.46
C ARG A 44 -2.30 -17.34 4.69
N ASN A 45 -2.58 -18.15 5.70
CA ASN A 45 -3.92 -18.71 5.91
C ASN A 45 -4.61 -18.13 7.15
N SER A 46 -3.85 -17.61 8.08
CA SER A 46 -4.37 -17.00 9.29
C SER A 46 -3.42 -15.92 9.80
N LEU A 47 -3.95 -14.99 10.59
CA LEU A 47 -3.21 -13.90 11.19
C LEU A 47 -3.59 -13.79 12.67
N PRO A 48 -2.82 -14.41 13.58
CA PRO A 48 -3.11 -14.32 15.00
C PRO A 48 -2.85 -12.91 15.53
N LYS A 49 -3.74 -12.44 16.40
CA LYS A 49 -3.65 -11.09 17.00
C LYS A 49 -2.33 -10.82 17.74
N GLU A 50 -1.67 -11.86 18.19
CA GLU A 50 -0.41 -11.79 18.91
C GLU A 50 0.75 -11.29 18.03
N VAL A 51 0.65 -11.39 16.69
CA VAL A 51 1.61 -10.80 15.73
C VAL A 51 1.75 -9.30 15.97
N PHE A 52 0.66 -8.61 16.32
CA PHE A 52 0.65 -7.16 16.57
C PHE A 52 1.35 -6.73 17.88
N LYS A 53 1.87 -7.70 18.63
CA LYS A 53 2.72 -7.46 19.82
C LYS A 53 4.22 -7.52 19.50
N LEU A 54 4.59 -7.88 18.26
CA LEU A 54 5.98 -8.05 17.83
C LEU A 54 6.60 -6.70 17.41
N ASN A 55 7.10 -5.97 18.37
CA ASN A 55 7.58 -4.60 18.18
C ASN A 55 8.90 -4.47 17.40
N ARG A 56 9.57 -5.57 17.04
CA ARG A 56 10.76 -5.58 16.18
C ARG A 56 10.43 -5.85 14.71
N LEU A 57 9.15 -6.11 14.40
CA LEU A 57 8.74 -6.44 13.05
C LEU A 57 8.94 -5.23 12.12
N GLU A 58 9.70 -5.45 11.05
CA GLU A 58 9.99 -4.45 10.02
C GLU A 58 9.20 -4.69 8.73
N CYS A 59 8.84 -5.95 8.46
CA CYS A 59 8.09 -6.33 7.28
C CYS A 59 6.98 -7.32 7.64
N LEU A 60 5.76 -7.00 7.22
CA LEU A 60 4.58 -7.85 7.38
C LEU A 60 3.85 -7.97 6.06
N ASN A 61 3.76 -9.19 5.54
CA ASN A 61 2.94 -9.54 4.40
C ASN A 61 1.75 -10.38 4.89
N ILE A 62 0.53 -9.98 4.53
CA ILE A 62 -0.72 -10.61 4.94
C ILE A 62 -1.44 -11.10 3.69
N TRP A 63 -1.46 -12.41 3.47
CA TRP A 63 -2.10 -13.10 2.33
C TRP A 63 -3.18 -14.04 2.85
N VAL A 64 -4.22 -13.45 3.46
CA VAL A 64 -5.29 -14.20 4.15
C VAL A 64 -6.60 -13.94 3.46
N GLU A 65 -7.10 -14.92 2.71
CA GLU A 65 -8.29 -14.80 1.87
C GLU A 65 -9.54 -14.44 2.68
N ASP A 66 -9.76 -15.12 3.80
CA ASP A 66 -10.96 -14.95 4.62
C ASP A 66 -10.89 -13.76 5.61
N LEU A 67 -9.81 -12.97 5.57
CA LEU A 67 -9.69 -11.83 6.47
C LEU A 67 -10.63 -10.69 6.02
N THR A 68 -11.60 -10.37 6.88
CA THR A 68 -12.60 -9.33 6.61
C THR A 68 -12.30 -8.00 7.29
N GLU A 69 -11.45 -8.01 8.33
CA GLU A 69 -11.06 -6.83 9.10
C GLU A 69 -9.65 -6.97 9.65
N LEU A 70 -8.92 -5.87 9.70
CA LEU A 70 -7.65 -5.76 10.40
C LEU A 70 -7.89 -5.15 11.78
N PRO A 71 -7.32 -5.73 12.85
CA PRO A 71 -7.49 -5.15 14.17
C PRO A 71 -6.70 -3.84 14.30
N LYS A 72 -7.22 -2.94 15.13
CA LYS A 72 -6.57 -1.63 15.41
C LYS A 72 -5.15 -1.78 15.97
N GLU A 73 -4.85 -2.92 16.57
CA GLU A 73 -3.53 -3.27 17.11
C GLU A 73 -2.43 -3.30 16.04
N ILE A 74 -2.78 -3.31 14.74
CA ILE A 74 -1.81 -3.10 13.64
C ILE A 74 -0.97 -1.85 13.89
N GLY A 75 -1.59 -0.78 14.42
CA GLY A 75 -0.91 0.48 14.73
C GLY A 75 0.15 0.39 15.84
N ASN A 76 0.30 -0.76 16.51
CA ASN A 76 1.35 -0.98 17.51
C ASN A 76 2.70 -1.36 16.88
N LEU A 77 2.73 -1.73 15.60
CA LEU A 77 3.92 -2.17 14.88
C LEU A 77 4.79 -0.97 14.46
N ASN A 78 5.26 -0.21 15.43
CA ASN A 78 5.94 1.08 15.21
C ASN A 78 7.27 0.99 14.43
N ASN A 79 7.87 -0.20 14.31
CA ASN A 79 9.09 -0.40 13.53
C ASN A 79 8.81 -0.93 12.11
N LEU A 80 7.54 -1.08 11.75
CA LEU A 80 7.17 -1.60 10.44
C LEU A 80 7.55 -0.60 9.33
N LYS A 81 8.29 -1.12 8.35
CA LYS A 81 8.80 -0.38 7.20
C LYS A 81 8.10 -0.79 5.91
N LYS A 82 7.65 -2.06 5.84
CA LYS A 82 6.83 -2.59 4.75
C LYS A 82 5.59 -3.28 5.31
N LEU A 83 4.43 -2.93 4.75
CA LEU A 83 3.17 -3.63 4.97
C LEU A 83 2.54 -3.95 3.62
N GLU A 84 2.32 -5.25 3.39
CA GLU A 84 1.63 -5.74 2.21
C GLU A 84 0.39 -6.51 2.65
N ILE A 85 -0.76 -6.13 2.11
CA ILE A 85 -2.08 -6.69 2.45
C ILE A 85 -2.69 -7.22 1.15
N GLU A 86 -2.71 -8.53 0.99
CA GLU A 86 -3.39 -9.22 -0.11
C GLU A 86 -4.53 -10.04 0.44
N CYS A 87 -5.62 -9.34 0.79
CA CYS A 87 -6.79 -9.87 1.46
C CYS A 87 -8.05 -9.47 0.68
N PRO A 88 -8.51 -10.29 -0.29
CA PRO A 88 -9.60 -9.93 -1.19
C PRO A 88 -10.90 -9.54 -0.48
N ASN A 89 -11.15 -10.12 0.68
CA ASN A 89 -12.38 -9.93 1.45
C ASN A 89 -12.28 -8.85 2.54
N LEU A 90 -11.13 -8.16 2.66
CA LEU A 90 -10.96 -7.09 3.63
C LEU A 90 -11.86 -5.90 3.29
N ASN A 91 -12.72 -5.49 4.23
CA ASN A 91 -13.73 -4.45 3.99
C ASN A 91 -13.22 -3.04 4.26
N GLU A 92 -12.33 -2.89 5.24
CA GLU A 92 -11.81 -1.59 5.69
C GLU A 92 -10.41 -1.70 6.29
N LEU A 93 -9.72 -0.59 6.32
CA LEU A 93 -8.47 -0.42 7.06
C LEU A 93 -8.77 0.33 8.35
N PRO A 94 -8.22 -0.09 9.50
CA PRO A 94 -8.36 0.66 10.73
C PRO A 94 -7.60 2.00 10.62
N LYS A 95 -8.15 3.06 11.22
CA LYS A 95 -7.49 4.38 11.24
C LYS A 95 -6.09 4.36 11.86
N GLU A 96 -5.84 3.40 12.74
CA GLU A 96 -4.56 3.16 13.39
C GLU A 96 -3.44 2.79 12.41
N ILE A 97 -3.77 2.51 11.12
CA ILE A 97 -2.78 2.37 10.05
C ILE A 97 -1.88 3.63 9.96
N GLY A 98 -2.46 4.81 10.26
CA GLY A 98 -1.73 6.07 10.30
C GLY A 98 -0.69 6.20 11.41
N ASN A 99 -0.62 5.24 12.35
CA ASN A 99 0.42 5.20 13.39
C ASN A 99 1.72 4.56 12.90
N LEU A 100 1.71 3.92 11.73
CA LEU A 100 2.87 3.21 11.15
C LEU A 100 3.84 4.19 10.48
N ILE A 101 4.31 5.18 11.21
CA ILE A 101 5.10 6.32 10.69
C ILE A 101 6.47 5.94 10.09
N ASN A 102 6.94 4.72 10.30
CA ASN A 102 8.18 4.20 9.74
C ASN A 102 8.00 3.45 8.41
N LEU A 103 6.75 3.31 7.93
CA LEU A 103 6.50 2.76 6.59
C LEU A 103 7.18 3.62 5.52
N GLY A 104 7.82 2.94 4.58
CA GLY A 104 8.56 3.56 3.48
C GLY A 104 10.06 3.66 3.71
N GLN A 105 10.53 3.50 4.94
CA GLN A 105 11.97 3.45 5.21
C GLN A 105 12.60 2.17 4.66
N ASP A 106 13.87 2.25 4.25
CA ASP A 106 14.61 1.06 3.81
C ASP A 106 14.74 0.05 4.94
N TYR A 107 14.60 -1.23 4.58
CA TYR A 107 14.78 -2.33 5.53
C TYR A 107 15.81 -3.35 5.01
N LYS A 108 16.56 -3.95 5.94
CA LYS A 108 17.54 -4.98 5.60
C LYS A 108 16.85 -6.32 5.46
N ARG A 109 16.81 -6.86 4.25
CA ARG A 109 16.33 -8.21 4.00
C ARG A 109 17.54 -9.17 3.95
N TYR A 110 17.42 -10.28 4.66
CA TYR A 110 18.51 -11.28 4.76
C TYR A 110 18.61 -12.20 3.54
N TYR A 111 17.69 -12.14 2.56
CA TYR A 111 17.70 -12.97 1.35
C TYR A 111 17.28 -12.18 0.11
N ASN A 112 17.93 -12.52 -1.01
CA ASN A 112 17.99 -12.02 -2.40
C ASN A 112 16.70 -11.48 -3.07
N ASP A 113 15.85 -10.77 -2.40
CA ASP A 113 14.81 -10.02 -3.07
C ASP A 113 15.31 -8.58 -3.31
N CYS A 114 15.30 -8.18 -4.58
CA CYS A 114 15.99 -6.99 -5.06
C CYS A 114 15.38 -5.66 -4.61
N ASP A 115 14.29 -5.67 -3.85
CA ASP A 115 13.61 -4.46 -3.44
C ASP A 115 13.63 -4.29 -1.91
N GLN A 116 14.60 -3.49 -1.43
CA GLN A 116 14.76 -3.14 -0.03
C GLN A 116 13.94 -1.90 0.37
N LYS A 117 13.22 -1.30 -0.57
CA LYS A 117 12.40 -0.12 -0.29
C LYS A 117 11.11 -0.53 0.43
N GLY A 118 10.87 0.11 1.54
CA GLY A 118 9.64 -0.05 2.31
C GLY A 118 8.43 0.55 1.58
N GLY A 119 7.23 0.32 2.12
CA GLY A 119 6.02 0.84 1.53
C GLY A 119 4.74 0.28 2.13
N LEU A 120 3.62 0.76 1.60
CA LEU A 120 2.28 0.25 1.89
C LEU A 120 1.62 -0.24 0.61
N PHE A 121 1.27 -1.52 0.59
CA PHE A 121 0.69 -2.20 -0.56
C PHE A 121 -0.64 -2.83 -0.14
N ILE A 122 -1.74 -2.42 -0.78
CA ILE A 122 -3.11 -2.80 -0.42
C ILE A 122 -3.76 -3.42 -1.66
N TYR A 123 -4.01 -4.71 -1.62
CA TYR A 123 -4.69 -5.48 -2.66
C TYR A 123 -5.94 -6.12 -2.07
N SER A 124 -7.07 -5.41 -2.16
CA SER A 124 -8.35 -5.89 -1.64
C SER A 124 -9.52 -5.42 -2.47
N SER A 125 -10.29 -6.36 -2.98
CA SER A 125 -11.43 -6.04 -3.84
C SER A 125 -12.55 -5.30 -3.10
N ASN A 126 -12.66 -5.47 -1.78
CA ASN A 126 -13.82 -5.03 -1.00
C ASN A 126 -13.65 -3.68 -0.29
N ILE A 127 -12.43 -3.16 -0.18
CA ILE A 127 -12.19 -1.86 0.47
C ILE A 127 -12.94 -0.76 -0.28
N LYS A 128 -13.74 0.01 0.45
CA LYS A 128 -14.58 1.10 -0.08
C LYS A 128 -14.01 2.47 0.18
N GLU A 129 -13.19 2.61 1.23
CA GLU A 129 -12.57 3.85 1.65
C GLU A 129 -11.18 3.61 2.24
N ILE A 130 -10.31 4.59 2.08
CA ILE A 130 -9.02 4.66 2.73
C ILE A 130 -9.14 5.67 3.87
N PRO A 131 -8.73 5.32 5.11
CA PRO A 131 -8.84 6.25 6.23
C PRO A 131 -7.95 7.49 5.99
N LYS A 132 -8.46 8.66 6.36
CA LYS A 132 -7.73 9.94 6.23
C LYS A 132 -6.39 9.94 6.96
N GLU A 133 -6.25 9.12 7.99
CA GLU A 133 -5.03 8.94 8.78
C GLU A 133 -3.88 8.38 7.94
N ILE A 134 -4.13 7.91 6.70
CA ILE A 134 -3.08 7.56 5.73
C ILE A 134 -2.11 8.73 5.52
N GLY A 135 -2.63 9.98 5.58
CA GLY A 135 -1.83 11.19 5.45
C GLY A 135 -0.80 11.43 6.56
N ASN A 136 -0.85 10.65 7.65
CA ASN A 136 0.15 10.71 8.73
C ASN A 136 1.44 9.95 8.37
N LEU A 137 1.42 9.13 7.31
CA LEU A 137 2.56 8.31 6.89
C LEU A 137 3.57 9.13 6.08
N THR A 138 4.08 10.20 6.66
CA THR A 138 4.93 11.18 5.95
C THR A 138 6.28 10.64 5.47
N ASN A 139 6.73 9.47 5.95
CA ASN A 139 7.94 8.79 5.48
C ASN A 139 7.65 7.79 4.34
N LEU A 140 6.37 7.66 3.92
CA LEU A 140 5.99 6.68 2.92
C LEU A 140 6.57 7.05 1.55
N GLY A 141 7.47 6.19 1.03
CA GLY A 141 8.05 6.34 -0.31
C GLY A 141 7.21 5.66 -1.40
N ARG A 142 6.50 4.58 -1.05
CA ARG A 142 5.71 3.79 -2.00
C ARG A 142 4.32 3.49 -1.47
N LEU A 143 3.31 3.76 -2.29
CA LEU A 143 1.91 3.43 -2.00
C LEU A 143 1.28 2.74 -3.22
N SER A 144 0.76 1.54 -3.02
CA SER A 144 -0.04 0.84 -4.03
C SER A 144 -1.41 0.52 -3.47
N ILE A 145 -2.45 0.89 -4.19
CA ILE A 145 -3.85 0.61 -3.83
C ILE A 145 -4.53 -0.06 -5.01
N ASN A 146 -4.97 -1.31 -4.80
CA ASN A 146 -5.78 -2.05 -5.73
C ASN A 146 -7.09 -2.44 -5.06
N SER A 147 -8.20 -1.81 -5.50
CA SER A 147 -9.53 -2.14 -4.99
C SER A 147 -10.62 -1.91 -6.02
N ASN A 148 -11.49 -2.91 -6.19
CA ASN A 148 -12.63 -2.80 -7.08
C ASN A 148 -13.74 -1.89 -6.54
N ASN A 149 -13.83 -1.73 -5.22
CA ASN A 149 -14.94 -1.02 -4.58
C ASN A 149 -14.59 0.39 -4.11
N LEU A 150 -13.33 0.81 -4.20
CA LEU A 150 -12.90 2.16 -3.84
C LEU A 150 -13.45 3.17 -4.84
N ARG A 151 -14.10 4.23 -4.35
CA ARG A 151 -14.73 5.27 -5.16
C ARG A 151 -14.07 6.64 -5.06
N GLU A 152 -13.37 6.88 -3.96
CA GLU A 152 -12.67 8.12 -3.67
C GLU A 152 -11.42 7.88 -2.83
N LEU A 153 -10.46 8.78 -2.93
CA LEU A 153 -9.28 8.82 -2.08
C LEU A 153 -9.39 9.99 -1.11
N PRO A 154 -8.91 9.85 0.13
CA PRO A 154 -8.91 10.97 1.05
C PRO A 154 -7.95 12.08 0.55
N LYS A 155 -8.34 13.33 0.71
CA LYS A 155 -7.49 14.48 0.35
C LYS A 155 -6.15 14.49 1.10
N GLU A 156 -6.10 13.87 2.27
CA GLU A 156 -4.91 13.72 3.11
C GLU A 156 -3.80 12.90 2.43
N ILE A 157 -4.09 12.22 1.30
CA ILE A 157 -3.05 11.58 0.48
C ILE A 157 -1.99 12.60 0.02
N GLY A 158 -2.40 13.85 -0.19
CA GLY A 158 -1.49 14.95 -0.53
C GLY A 158 -0.51 15.35 0.57
N ASN A 159 -0.62 14.79 1.79
CA ASN A 159 0.32 15.00 2.89
C ASN A 159 1.53 14.04 2.85
N LEU A 160 1.53 13.08 1.94
CA LEU A 160 2.60 12.08 1.79
C LEU A 160 3.82 12.70 1.08
N ASN A 161 4.48 13.62 1.74
CA ASN A 161 5.51 14.48 1.14
C ASN A 161 6.77 13.73 0.63
N ASN A 162 7.02 12.50 1.11
CA ASN A 162 8.14 11.68 0.67
C ASN A 162 7.72 10.59 -0.33
N LEU A 163 6.47 10.63 -0.83
CA LEU A 163 5.98 9.64 -1.77
C LEU A 163 6.69 9.80 -3.13
N GLU A 164 7.37 8.73 -3.55
CA GLU A 164 8.10 8.61 -4.82
C GLU A 164 7.27 7.83 -5.85
N ASP A 165 6.64 6.72 -5.41
CA ASP A 165 5.85 5.84 -6.28
C ASP A 165 4.41 5.74 -5.77
N LEU A 166 3.43 6.07 -6.64
CA LEU A 166 2.00 5.92 -6.38
C LEU A 166 1.35 5.09 -7.46
N THR A 167 0.80 3.94 -7.09
CA THR A 167 0.00 3.08 -7.99
C THR A 167 -1.44 3.01 -7.50
N ILE A 168 -2.39 3.31 -8.38
CA ILE A 168 -3.83 3.28 -8.13
C ILE A 168 -4.51 2.41 -9.18
N GLU A 169 -4.93 1.21 -8.79
CA GLU A 169 -5.67 0.27 -9.63
C GLU A 169 -7.10 0.11 -9.09
N CYS A 170 -7.92 1.15 -9.26
CA CYS A 170 -9.27 1.23 -8.71
C CYS A 170 -10.29 1.52 -9.81
N PRO A 171 -10.86 0.48 -10.45
CA PRO A 171 -11.74 0.64 -11.61
C PRO A 171 -12.95 1.54 -11.35
N ASN A 172 -13.46 1.57 -10.11
CA ASN A 172 -14.62 2.35 -9.71
C ASN A 172 -14.30 3.72 -9.10
N LEU A 173 -13.01 4.11 -9.09
CA LEU A 173 -12.62 5.46 -8.68
C LEU A 173 -13.12 6.50 -9.70
N ASN A 174 -13.84 7.50 -9.23
CA ASN A 174 -14.48 8.50 -10.10
C ASN A 174 -13.62 9.75 -10.30
N GLU A 175 -12.84 10.12 -9.28
CA GLU A 175 -12.01 11.32 -9.25
C GLU A 175 -10.78 11.14 -8.37
N LEU A 176 -9.77 11.93 -8.63
CA LEU A 176 -8.59 12.08 -7.77
C LEU A 176 -8.72 13.39 -6.97
N PRO A 177 -8.32 13.41 -5.70
CA PRO A 177 -8.29 14.65 -4.94
C PRO A 177 -7.28 15.62 -5.55
N LYS A 178 -7.60 16.91 -5.60
CA LYS A 178 -6.69 17.95 -6.11
C LYS A 178 -5.37 18.01 -5.35
N GLU A 179 -5.38 17.59 -4.09
CA GLU A 179 -4.23 17.54 -3.20
C GLU A 179 -3.14 16.56 -3.69
N ILE A 180 -3.43 15.70 -4.69
CA ILE A 180 -2.42 14.86 -5.34
C ILE A 180 -1.28 15.73 -5.96
N GLY A 181 -1.60 16.95 -6.38
CA GLY A 181 -0.63 17.92 -6.87
C GLY A 181 0.34 18.46 -5.82
N ASN A 182 0.19 18.08 -4.54
CA ASN A 182 1.11 18.41 -3.46
C ASN A 182 2.24 17.39 -3.28
N LEU A 183 2.21 16.27 -4.01
CA LEU A 183 3.19 15.19 -3.92
C LEU A 183 4.48 15.56 -4.67
N ASN A 184 5.24 16.51 -4.14
CA ASN A 184 6.37 17.14 -4.83
C ASN A 184 7.56 16.21 -5.10
N ASN A 185 7.66 15.07 -4.41
CA ASN A 185 8.71 14.07 -4.59
C ASN A 185 8.26 12.88 -5.45
N LEU A 186 7.05 12.95 -6.04
CA LEU A 186 6.52 11.86 -6.83
C LEU A 186 7.30 11.72 -8.15
N GLU A 187 7.90 10.55 -8.35
CA GLU A 187 8.65 10.17 -9.56
C GLU A 187 7.81 9.29 -10.48
N LYS A 188 6.94 8.45 -9.90
CA LYS A 188 6.07 7.55 -10.65
C LYS A 188 4.63 7.63 -10.18
N LEU A 189 3.72 7.88 -11.13
CA LEU A 189 2.29 7.83 -10.92
C LEU A 189 1.66 6.86 -11.92
N GLU A 190 1.14 5.76 -11.41
CA GLU A 190 0.45 4.76 -12.22
C GLU A 190 -1.03 4.74 -11.87
N ILE A 191 -1.90 4.99 -12.87
CA ILE A 191 -3.35 5.06 -12.69
C ILE A 191 -4.05 4.09 -13.65
N LYS A 192 -4.71 3.08 -13.08
CA LYS A 192 -5.53 2.09 -13.81
C LYS A 192 -6.98 2.15 -13.34
N CYS A 193 -7.64 3.27 -13.60
CA CYS A 193 -8.99 3.57 -13.14
C CYS A 193 -9.95 3.79 -14.32
N SER A 194 -10.77 2.78 -14.65
CA SER A 194 -11.63 2.82 -15.85
C SER A 194 -12.75 3.85 -15.77
N ASN A 195 -13.22 4.20 -14.57
CA ASN A 195 -14.30 5.16 -14.37
C ASN A 195 -13.82 6.59 -14.09
N LEU A 196 -12.50 6.81 -14.06
CA LEU A 196 -11.95 8.14 -13.86
C LEU A 196 -12.33 9.05 -15.04
N LYS A 197 -12.96 10.17 -14.76
CA LYS A 197 -13.49 11.08 -15.77
C LYS A 197 -12.53 12.19 -16.16
N GLU A 198 -11.80 12.67 -15.17
CA GLU A 198 -10.85 13.78 -15.33
C GLU A 198 -9.70 13.69 -14.33
N LEU A 199 -8.63 14.36 -14.65
CA LEU A 199 -7.52 14.59 -13.72
C LEU A 199 -7.66 15.97 -13.12
N PRO A 200 -7.37 16.15 -11.81
CA PRO A 200 -7.33 17.48 -11.23
C PRO A 200 -6.23 18.30 -11.91
N LYS A 201 -6.51 19.59 -12.19
CA LYS A 201 -5.52 20.47 -12.83
C LYS A 201 -4.22 20.61 -12.00
N GLU A 202 -4.29 20.40 -10.71
CA GLU A 202 -3.18 20.44 -9.77
C GLU A 202 -2.15 19.33 -10.02
N ILE A 203 -2.51 18.28 -10.78
CA ILE A 203 -1.56 17.22 -11.16
C ILE A 203 -0.36 17.78 -11.95
N TRP A 204 -0.57 18.88 -12.67
CA TRP A 204 0.44 19.56 -13.43
C TRP A 204 1.43 20.38 -12.55
N ASN A 205 1.22 20.43 -11.24
CA ASN A 205 2.17 20.98 -10.28
C ASN A 205 3.33 20.02 -9.98
N LEU A 206 3.16 18.73 -10.29
CA LEU A 206 4.20 17.71 -10.11
C LEU A 206 5.36 18.03 -11.06
N SER A 207 6.61 17.92 -10.56
CA SER A 207 7.80 18.35 -11.29
C SER A 207 8.16 17.40 -12.43
N GLU A 208 8.15 16.10 -12.14
CA GLU A 208 8.42 15.00 -13.06
C GLU A 208 7.57 13.82 -12.61
N PHE A 209 6.92 13.12 -13.52
CA PHE A 209 6.22 11.89 -13.20
C PHE A 209 5.90 11.11 -14.48
N GLU A 210 5.92 9.80 -14.36
CA GLU A 210 5.45 8.89 -15.40
C GLU A 210 4.00 8.50 -15.10
N VAL A 211 3.09 8.69 -16.06
CA VAL A 211 1.69 8.28 -15.92
C VAL A 211 1.40 7.13 -16.85
N GLU A 212 0.99 6.01 -16.30
CA GLU A 212 0.50 4.89 -17.07
C GLU A 212 -1.03 4.79 -16.91
N PHE A 213 -1.75 4.86 -18.03
CA PHE A 213 -3.19 4.65 -18.07
C PHE A 213 -3.53 3.33 -18.75
N ASP A 214 -4.24 2.45 -18.06
CA ASP A 214 -4.89 1.30 -18.69
C ASP A 214 -6.27 1.73 -19.23
N ILE A 215 -6.32 2.03 -20.53
CA ILE A 215 -7.57 2.44 -21.20
C ILE A 215 -8.26 1.20 -21.76
N LYS A 216 -8.87 0.40 -20.89
CA LYS A 216 -9.64 -0.79 -21.32
C LYS A 216 -11.03 -0.47 -21.88
N ASN A 217 -11.56 0.72 -21.64
CA ASN A 217 -12.90 1.11 -22.03
C ASN A 217 -12.94 2.45 -22.80
N ASN A 218 -13.91 2.55 -23.72
CA ASN A 218 -14.16 3.72 -24.56
C ASN A 218 -14.47 5.03 -23.80
N ASN A 219 -14.66 4.94 -22.48
CA ASN A 219 -15.04 6.08 -21.63
C ASN A 219 -13.90 7.08 -21.38
N ASN A 220 -12.66 6.66 -21.62
CA ASN A 220 -11.48 7.49 -21.33
C ASN A 220 -11.01 8.36 -22.52
N LYS A 221 -11.78 8.43 -23.62
CA LYS A 221 -11.46 9.32 -24.75
C LYS A 221 -11.46 10.80 -24.36
N GLU A 222 -12.37 11.20 -23.46
CA GLU A 222 -12.42 12.56 -22.96
C GLU A 222 -11.24 12.87 -22.04
N LEU A 223 -10.84 11.93 -21.21
CA LEU A 223 -9.65 12.03 -20.37
C LEU A 223 -8.38 12.18 -21.22
N LEU A 224 -8.23 11.36 -22.28
CA LEU A 224 -7.11 11.49 -23.22
C LEU A 224 -7.11 12.85 -23.91
N LYS A 225 -8.26 13.32 -24.34
CA LYS A 225 -8.40 14.64 -24.94
C LYS A 225 -8.00 15.74 -23.97
N TYR A 226 -8.44 15.65 -22.72
CA TYR A 226 -8.08 16.58 -21.66
C TYR A 226 -6.54 16.62 -21.44
N ILE A 227 -5.90 15.46 -21.42
CA ILE A 227 -4.45 15.34 -21.25
C ILE A 227 -3.70 15.95 -22.45
N VAL A 228 -4.14 15.63 -23.69
CA VAL A 228 -3.51 16.10 -24.92
C VAL A 228 -3.72 17.60 -25.13
N ASP A 229 -4.91 18.11 -24.83
CA ASP A 229 -5.26 19.51 -25.04
C ASP A 229 -4.85 20.43 -23.87
N SER A 230 -4.19 19.87 -22.82
CA SER A 230 -3.78 20.66 -21.66
C SER A 230 -2.67 21.65 -22.04
N PRO A 231 -2.86 22.97 -21.79
CA PRO A 231 -1.86 24.00 -22.12
C PRO A 231 -0.54 23.86 -21.36
N ASN A 232 -0.51 23.03 -20.30
CA ASN A 232 0.69 22.77 -19.53
C ASN A 232 1.60 21.68 -20.13
N ASN A 233 1.12 21.00 -21.19
CA ASN A 233 1.87 19.94 -21.86
C ASN A 233 3.04 20.50 -22.72
N GLU A 234 3.04 21.80 -23.02
CA GLU A 234 4.07 22.42 -23.87
C GLU A 234 5.37 22.82 -23.13
N ASN A 235 5.41 22.78 -21.79
CA ASN A 235 6.50 23.38 -21.01
C ASN A 235 7.14 22.49 -19.93
N LYS A 236 6.81 21.22 -19.86
CA LYS A 236 7.43 20.28 -18.90
C LYS A 236 7.85 19.00 -19.61
N ASP A 237 9.03 18.48 -19.25
CA ASP A 237 9.50 17.15 -19.67
C ASP A 237 8.68 16.02 -19.01
N VAL A 238 7.35 16.09 -19.15
CA VAL A 238 6.43 15.05 -18.67
C VAL A 238 6.38 13.96 -19.73
N GLU A 239 7.04 12.84 -19.48
CA GLU A 239 6.93 11.68 -20.35
C GLU A 239 5.60 10.95 -20.07
N LEU A 240 4.58 11.27 -20.86
CA LEU A 240 3.29 10.59 -20.83
C LEU A 240 3.42 9.24 -21.55
N LYS A 241 3.60 8.16 -20.81
CA LYS A 241 3.50 6.80 -21.35
C LYS A 241 2.04 6.34 -21.31
N ILE A 242 1.34 6.50 -22.44
CA ILE A 242 -0.04 6.02 -22.58
C ILE A 242 0.01 4.58 -23.11
N ASN A 243 -0.14 3.60 -22.23
CA ASN A 243 -0.25 2.20 -22.62
C ASN A 243 -1.69 1.86 -23.02
N ILE A 244 -1.96 1.87 -24.34
CA ILE A 244 -3.24 1.42 -24.90
C ILE A 244 -3.15 -0.09 -25.13
N LYS A 245 -3.58 -0.91 -24.16
CA LYS A 245 -3.78 -2.34 -24.41
C LYS A 245 -5.08 -2.54 -25.20
N ARG A 246 -4.99 -2.78 -26.50
CA ARG A 246 -6.13 -3.27 -27.29
C ARG A 246 -6.41 -4.71 -26.86
N LYS A 247 -7.70 -5.02 -26.58
CA LYS A 247 -8.13 -6.42 -26.51
C LYS A 247 -7.84 -7.04 -27.87
N GLU A 248 -7.02 -8.08 -27.90
CA GLU A 248 -7.02 -9.00 -29.02
C GLU A 248 -8.40 -9.66 -29.07
N ALA A 249 -8.99 -9.66 -30.28
CA ALA A 249 -10.35 -10.14 -30.56
C ALA A 249 -10.44 -11.68 -30.44
#